data_7a00254bbe760d170f47f34e45e9c40b
#
_entry.id   7a00254bbe760d170f47f34e45e9c40b
#
_cell.length_a   1.000
_cell.length_b   1.000
_cell.length_c   1.000
_cell.angle_alpha   90.00
_cell.angle_beta   90.00
_cell.angle_gamma   90.00
#
_symmetry.space_group_name_H-M   'P 1'
#
loop_
_entity.id
_entity.type
_entity.pdbx_description
1 polymer ?
#
loop_
_entity_poly.entity_id
_entity_poly.type
_entity_poly.pdbx_seq_one_letter_code
_entity_poly.pdbx_strand_id
1 'polypeptide(L)'
;ISSLTQQVSHVRDFDELPIPFLCIATDAETGEKVVLDSGVLAQNMIASGALPTLYSPVEMNGRLLIDGGVVDNYPVEELKARGLDIIIGVDVQDGLKTREELKGVTSVLAQINNFSMIEKMEGKQKATNIYIKPDIKGYTVVAFDKGNEIIAKGKEKALEFIKELAPY
;
A
#
# COMPACT_ATOMS: atom_id res chain seq x y z
N ILE A 1 -7.15 12.91 7.99
CA ILE A 1 -6.65 12.95 6.59
C ILE A 1 -7.05 14.29 5.96
N SER A 2 -8.32 14.70 5.97
CA SER A 2 -8.78 15.95 5.32
C SER A 2 -7.99 17.20 5.74
N SER A 3 -7.61 17.35 6.99
CA SER A 3 -6.78 18.48 7.45
C SER A 3 -5.36 18.45 6.88
N LEU A 4 -4.80 17.26 6.64
CA LEU A 4 -3.46 17.09 6.09
C LEU A 4 -3.41 17.35 4.58
N THR A 5 -4.53 17.15 3.87
CA THR A 5 -4.63 17.35 2.43
C THR A 5 -5.31 18.65 2.03
N GLN A 6 -5.62 19.54 3.00
CA GLN A 6 -6.34 20.78 2.77
C GLN A 6 -5.66 21.71 1.77
N GLN A 7 -4.32 21.77 1.80
CA GLN A 7 -3.53 22.64 0.92
C GLN A 7 -3.69 22.29 -0.57
N VAL A 8 -3.96 21.03 -0.89
CA VAL A 8 -4.13 20.53 -2.25
C VAL A 8 -5.57 20.11 -2.54
N SER A 9 -6.52 20.52 -1.69
CA SER A 9 -7.94 20.13 -1.82
C SER A 9 -8.62 20.61 -3.11
N HIS A 10 -8.02 21.58 -3.80
CA HIS A 10 -8.48 22.10 -5.09
C HIS A 10 -8.00 21.26 -6.29
N VAL A 11 -6.94 20.46 -6.14
CA VAL A 11 -6.40 19.59 -7.19
C VAL A 11 -7.32 18.38 -7.35
N ARG A 12 -7.73 18.09 -8.58
CA ARG A 12 -8.60 16.97 -8.92
C ARG A 12 -7.93 15.89 -9.74
N ASP A 13 -6.96 16.23 -10.54
CA ASP A 13 -6.08 15.32 -11.24
C ASP A 13 -4.80 15.16 -10.40
N PHE A 14 -4.51 13.95 -9.95
CA PHE A 14 -3.39 13.74 -9.03
C PHE A 14 -2.03 13.74 -9.74
N ASP A 15 -2.00 13.75 -11.06
CA ASP A 15 -0.78 14.01 -11.82
C ASP A 15 -0.37 15.49 -11.75
N GLU A 16 -1.30 16.40 -11.39
CA GLU A 16 -1.03 17.83 -11.14
C GLU A 16 -0.56 18.14 -9.71
N LEU A 17 -0.50 17.15 -8.83
CA LEU A 17 0.08 17.33 -7.50
C LEU A 17 1.58 17.63 -7.60
N PRO A 18 2.19 18.33 -6.61
CA PRO A 18 3.63 18.59 -6.58
C PRO A 18 4.49 17.33 -6.72
N ILE A 19 4.00 16.20 -6.26
CA ILE A 19 4.47 14.84 -6.54
C ILE A 19 3.25 14.08 -7.04
N PRO A 20 3.23 13.60 -8.29
CA PRO A 20 2.14 12.80 -8.82
C PRO A 20 1.81 11.61 -7.90
N PHE A 21 0.53 11.33 -7.74
CA PHE A 21 0.07 10.36 -6.77
C PHE A 21 -1.02 9.45 -7.35
N LEU A 22 -0.99 8.20 -6.97
CA LEU A 22 -2.12 7.28 -7.11
C LEU A 22 -2.20 6.38 -5.88
N CYS A 23 -3.36 5.84 -5.62
CA CYS A 23 -3.55 4.75 -4.68
C CYS A 23 -4.51 3.70 -5.24
N ILE A 24 -4.51 2.53 -4.63
CA ILE A 24 -5.34 1.41 -5.07
C ILE A 24 -6.45 1.19 -4.06
N ALA A 25 -7.64 0.90 -4.55
CA ALA A 25 -8.73 0.34 -3.76
C ALA A 25 -9.22 -0.97 -4.40
N THR A 26 -9.97 -1.74 -3.65
CA THR A 26 -10.66 -2.95 -4.12
C THR A 26 -12.14 -2.69 -4.14
N ASP A 27 -12.80 -2.97 -5.26
CA ASP A 27 -14.26 -3.00 -5.33
C ASP A 27 -14.76 -4.23 -4.56
N ALA A 28 -15.51 -4.02 -3.49
CA ALA A 28 -15.93 -5.10 -2.60
C ALA A 28 -17.00 -6.02 -3.23
N GLU A 29 -17.68 -5.56 -4.27
CA GLU A 29 -18.71 -6.35 -4.96
C GLU A 29 -18.10 -7.28 -6.02
N THR A 30 -17.06 -6.82 -6.72
CA THR A 30 -16.48 -7.52 -7.87
C THR A 30 -15.11 -8.13 -7.58
N GLY A 31 -14.40 -7.64 -6.56
CA GLY A 31 -13.00 -7.96 -6.29
C GLY A 31 -12.01 -7.30 -7.26
N GLU A 32 -12.49 -6.40 -8.11
CA GLU A 32 -11.64 -5.71 -9.08
C GLU A 32 -10.76 -4.64 -8.42
N LYS A 33 -9.57 -4.48 -8.99
CA LYS A 33 -8.68 -3.37 -8.67
C LYS A 33 -9.23 -2.05 -9.21
N VAL A 34 -9.26 -1.03 -8.36
CA VAL A 34 -9.64 0.33 -8.73
C VAL A 34 -8.44 1.25 -8.50
N VAL A 35 -7.93 1.85 -9.57
CA VAL A 35 -6.88 2.87 -9.51
C VAL A 35 -7.54 4.20 -9.20
N LEU A 36 -7.08 4.87 -8.15
CA LEU A 36 -7.57 6.14 -7.67
C LEU A 36 -6.48 7.20 -7.89
N ASP A 37 -6.56 7.91 -9.00
CA ASP A 37 -5.60 8.95 -9.44
C ASP A 37 -6.26 10.31 -9.67
N SER A 38 -7.53 10.43 -9.35
CA SER A 38 -8.29 11.67 -9.51
C SER A 38 -9.44 11.79 -8.52
N GLY A 39 -10.01 13.00 -8.38
CA GLY A 39 -11.16 13.27 -7.51
C GLY A 39 -10.78 13.99 -6.22
N VAL A 40 -11.31 13.56 -5.08
CA VAL A 40 -11.01 14.14 -3.76
C VAL A 40 -9.94 13.30 -3.07
N LEU A 41 -8.70 13.81 -3.01
CA LEU A 41 -7.55 13.09 -2.48
C LEU A 41 -7.82 12.44 -1.12
N ALA A 42 -8.41 13.18 -0.17
CA ALA A 42 -8.72 12.64 1.16
C ALA A 42 -9.68 11.44 1.11
N GLN A 43 -10.68 11.46 0.23
CA GLN A 43 -11.63 10.35 0.08
C GLN A 43 -10.95 9.13 -0.53
N ASN A 44 -10.12 9.34 -1.56
CA ASN A 44 -9.37 8.27 -2.20
C ASN A 44 -8.41 7.58 -1.22
N MET A 45 -7.69 8.36 -0.40
CA MET A 45 -6.82 7.81 0.65
C MET A 45 -7.60 7.03 1.72
N ILE A 46 -8.80 7.49 2.09
CA ILE A 46 -9.67 6.78 3.04
C ILE A 46 -10.15 5.46 2.42
N ALA A 47 -10.58 5.46 1.16
CA ALA A 47 -11.02 4.25 0.46
C ALA A 47 -9.87 3.23 0.31
N SER A 48 -8.67 3.71 -0.09
CA SER A 48 -7.48 2.88 -0.22
C SER A 48 -7.00 2.24 1.09
N GLY A 49 -7.27 2.89 2.23
CA GLY A 49 -6.91 2.39 3.56
C GLY A 49 -8.09 1.85 4.37
N ALA A 50 -9.24 1.58 3.74
CA ALA A 50 -10.42 1.03 4.40
C ALA A 50 -10.25 -0.47 4.68
N LEU A 51 -9.34 -0.81 5.59
CA LEU A 51 -8.98 -2.18 5.95
C LEU A 51 -10.21 -2.94 6.47
N PRO A 52 -10.61 -4.05 5.80
CA PRO A 52 -11.71 -4.88 6.25
C PRO A 52 -11.54 -5.30 7.73
N THR A 53 -12.62 -5.37 8.46
CA THR A 53 -12.72 -5.62 9.91
C THR A 53 -12.36 -4.45 10.84
N LEU A 54 -11.69 -3.40 10.34
CA LEU A 54 -11.38 -2.19 11.13
C LEU A 54 -12.18 -0.98 10.69
N TYR A 55 -12.44 -0.85 9.39
CA TYR A 55 -13.17 0.28 8.81
C TYR A 55 -14.34 -0.20 7.96
N SER A 56 -15.36 0.64 7.88
CA SER A 56 -16.46 0.42 6.95
C SER A 56 -16.00 0.68 5.52
N PRO A 57 -16.54 -0.08 4.54
CA PRO A 57 -16.33 0.23 3.14
C PRO A 57 -16.75 1.67 2.78
N VAL A 58 -16.12 2.24 1.78
CA VAL A 58 -16.38 3.61 1.32
C VAL A 58 -17.18 3.55 0.03
N GLU A 59 -18.38 4.12 0.04
CA GLU A 59 -19.16 4.29 -1.19
C GLU A 59 -18.64 5.48 -1.98
N MET A 60 -18.20 5.26 -3.21
CA MET A 60 -17.65 6.29 -4.09
C MET A 60 -17.90 5.95 -5.56
N ASN A 61 -18.46 6.89 -6.31
CA ASN A 61 -18.77 6.75 -7.74
C ASN A 61 -19.61 5.49 -8.07
N GLY A 62 -20.55 5.13 -7.20
CA GLY A 62 -21.41 3.97 -7.37
C GLY A 62 -20.71 2.62 -7.11
N ARG A 63 -19.52 2.62 -6.55
CA ARG A 63 -18.78 1.43 -6.11
C ARG A 63 -18.64 1.41 -4.60
N LEU A 64 -18.56 0.22 -4.04
CA LEU A 64 -18.28 -0.01 -2.63
C LEU A 64 -16.80 -0.41 -2.47
N LEU A 65 -15.96 0.52 -2.00
CA LEU A 65 -14.52 0.36 -1.98
C LEU A 65 -14.00 -0.04 -0.61
N ILE A 66 -13.03 -0.95 -0.61
CA ILE A 66 -12.24 -1.37 0.55
C ILE A 66 -10.75 -1.24 0.25
N ASP A 67 -9.90 -1.54 1.23
CA ASP A 67 -8.45 -1.48 1.15
C ASP A 67 -7.90 -2.11 -0.14
N GLY A 68 -7.02 -1.38 -0.79
CA GLY A 68 -6.38 -1.83 -2.03
C GLY A 68 -5.45 -3.02 -1.84
N GLY A 69 -4.93 -3.21 -0.64
CA GLY A 69 -4.09 -4.35 -0.29
C GLY A 69 -4.78 -5.70 -0.42
N VAL A 70 -6.11 -5.73 -0.51
CA VAL A 70 -6.86 -6.97 -0.75
C VAL A 70 -6.58 -7.52 -2.16
N VAL A 71 -6.48 -6.66 -3.17
CA VAL A 71 -6.25 -7.06 -4.57
C VAL A 71 -4.82 -6.81 -5.03
N ASP A 72 -4.22 -5.69 -4.64
CA ASP A 72 -2.89 -5.27 -5.09
C ASP A 72 -2.20 -4.36 -4.05
N ASN A 73 -1.45 -4.96 -3.14
CA ASN A 73 -0.75 -4.24 -2.07
C ASN A 73 0.63 -3.67 -2.47
N TYR A 74 1.08 -3.93 -3.70
CA TYR A 74 2.36 -3.45 -4.22
C TYR A 74 2.20 -3.20 -5.74
N PRO A 75 1.62 -2.04 -6.13
CA PRO A 75 1.12 -1.81 -7.49
C PRO A 75 2.23 -1.35 -8.46
N VAL A 76 3.28 -2.13 -8.61
CA VAL A 76 4.41 -1.83 -9.50
C VAL A 76 4.02 -1.75 -10.97
N GLU A 77 3.03 -2.53 -11.37
CA GLU A 77 2.51 -2.55 -12.75
C GLU A 77 1.88 -1.21 -13.15
N GLU A 78 1.23 -0.52 -12.20
CA GLU A 78 0.64 0.81 -12.46
C GLU A 78 1.71 1.86 -12.76
N LEU A 79 2.84 1.80 -12.02
CA LEU A 79 3.97 2.69 -12.27
C LEU A 79 4.65 2.40 -13.62
N LYS A 80 4.80 1.12 -13.96
CA LYS A 80 5.31 0.71 -15.28
C LYS A 80 4.42 1.17 -16.42
N ALA A 81 3.11 1.02 -16.28
CA ALA A 81 2.14 1.46 -17.27
C ALA A 81 2.19 2.98 -17.50
N ARG A 82 2.61 3.76 -16.49
CA ARG A 82 2.85 5.21 -16.59
C ARG A 82 4.21 5.58 -17.22
N GLY A 83 5.02 4.59 -17.61
CA GLY A 83 6.28 4.80 -18.32
C GLY A 83 7.42 5.29 -17.43
N LEU A 84 7.40 4.98 -16.14
CA LEU A 84 8.50 5.32 -15.24
C LEU A 84 9.69 4.39 -15.47
N ASP A 85 10.88 4.97 -15.66
CA ASP A 85 12.12 4.23 -15.96
C ASP A 85 12.69 3.55 -14.72
N ILE A 86 12.49 4.17 -13.54
CA ILE A 86 13.06 3.71 -12.26
C ILE A 86 11.95 3.60 -11.24
N ILE A 87 11.80 2.41 -10.68
CA ILE A 87 10.84 2.11 -9.64
C ILE A 87 11.59 1.74 -8.36
N ILE A 88 11.37 2.51 -7.31
CA ILE A 88 11.80 2.21 -5.96
C ILE A 88 10.59 1.69 -5.20
N GLY A 89 10.65 0.47 -4.74
CA GLY A 89 9.56 -0.15 -4.00
C GLY A 89 9.92 -0.45 -2.56
N VAL A 90 9.03 -0.10 -1.65
CA VAL A 90 9.16 -0.42 -0.23
C VAL A 90 8.12 -1.46 0.13
N ASP A 91 8.57 -2.68 0.42
CA ASP A 91 7.69 -3.78 0.82
C ASP A 91 7.58 -3.84 2.34
N VAL A 92 6.42 -3.43 2.84
CA VAL A 92 6.08 -3.46 4.27
C VAL A 92 5.16 -4.63 4.62
N GLN A 93 5.00 -5.60 3.72
CA GLN A 93 4.19 -6.77 3.96
C GLN A 93 4.91 -7.73 4.92
N ASP A 94 4.15 -8.30 5.85
CA ASP A 94 4.64 -9.42 6.65
C ASP A 94 4.52 -10.74 5.87
N GLY A 95 5.30 -11.74 6.28
CA GLY A 95 5.20 -13.08 5.73
C GLY A 95 3.93 -13.82 6.18
N LEU A 96 3.83 -15.10 5.82
CA LEU A 96 2.78 -15.94 6.37
C LEU A 96 3.01 -16.14 7.87
N LYS A 97 1.92 -16.10 8.61
CA LYS A 97 1.90 -16.37 10.06
C LYS A 97 2.14 -17.84 10.35
N THR A 98 2.83 -18.09 11.43
CA THR A 98 3.03 -19.44 11.95
C THR A 98 1.75 -19.97 12.61
N ARG A 99 1.72 -21.28 12.89
CA ARG A 99 0.60 -21.92 13.58
C ARG A 99 0.31 -21.27 14.95
N GLU A 100 1.35 -20.85 15.65
CA GLU A 100 1.26 -20.22 16.97
C GLU A 100 0.65 -18.82 16.92
N GLU A 101 0.74 -18.15 15.76
CA GLU A 101 0.19 -16.81 15.51
C GLU A 101 -1.25 -16.84 15.00
N LEU A 102 -1.71 -17.98 14.50
CA LEU A 102 -3.05 -18.19 13.94
C LEU A 102 -4.06 -18.57 15.05
N LYS A 103 -4.22 -17.71 16.05
CA LYS A 103 -5.04 -18.00 17.24
C LYS A 103 -6.50 -17.56 17.15
N GLY A 104 -6.94 -16.94 16.08
CA GLY A 104 -8.30 -16.42 15.98
C GLY A 104 -8.79 -16.31 14.53
N VAL A 105 -10.10 -16.17 14.37
CA VAL A 105 -10.75 -16.07 13.05
C VAL A 105 -10.17 -14.93 12.24
N THR A 106 -9.94 -13.77 12.83
CA THR A 106 -9.38 -12.60 12.16
C THR A 106 -7.96 -12.84 11.64
N SER A 107 -7.11 -13.56 12.39
CA SER A 107 -5.76 -13.91 11.96
C SER A 107 -5.75 -14.92 10.81
N VAL A 108 -6.71 -15.85 10.81
CA VAL A 108 -6.88 -16.82 9.71
C VAL A 108 -7.39 -16.11 8.45
N LEU A 109 -8.37 -15.21 8.57
CA LEU A 109 -8.88 -14.44 7.43
C LEU A 109 -7.77 -13.55 6.81
N ALA A 110 -6.98 -12.88 7.65
CA ALA A 110 -5.83 -12.12 7.20
C ALA A 110 -4.78 -12.99 6.47
N GLN A 111 -4.53 -14.20 6.98
CA GLN A 111 -3.64 -15.17 6.36
C GLN A 111 -4.13 -15.60 4.97
N ILE A 112 -5.42 -15.88 4.83
CA ILE A 112 -6.03 -16.25 3.54
C ILE A 112 -5.85 -15.14 2.51
N ASN A 113 -6.09 -13.89 2.92
CA ASN A 113 -5.85 -12.73 2.06
C ASN A 113 -4.38 -12.62 1.64
N ASN A 114 -3.44 -12.92 2.54
CA ASN A 114 -2.01 -12.83 2.27
C ASN A 114 -1.49 -13.91 1.29
N PHE A 115 -2.17 -15.03 1.11
CA PHE A 115 -1.71 -16.09 0.20
C PHE A 115 -1.51 -15.56 -1.23
N SER A 116 -2.54 -14.92 -1.80
CA SER A 116 -2.46 -14.36 -3.17
C SER A 116 -1.44 -13.22 -3.28
N MET A 117 -1.29 -12.41 -2.24
CA MET A 117 -0.32 -11.31 -2.24
C MET A 117 1.12 -11.83 -2.29
N ILE A 118 1.44 -12.83 -1.46
CA ILE A 118 2.80 -13.39 -1.38
C ILE A 118 3.16 -14.14 -2.67
N GLU A 119 2.22 -14.89 -3.25
CA GLU A 119 2.44 -15.57 -4.53
C GLU A 119 2.84 -14.61 -5.65
N LYS A 120 2.21 -13.44 -5.70
CA LYS A 120 2.49 -12.42 -6.73
C LYS A 120 3.77 -11.62 -6.47
N MET A 121 4.28 -11.60 -5.24
CA MET A 121 5.39 -10.72 -4.86
C MET A 121 6.71 -11.01 -5.58
N GLU A 122 7.02 -12.26 -5.91
CA GLU A 122 8.26 -12.59 -6.63
C GLU A 122 8.33 -11.89 -8.00
N GLY A 123 7.23 -11.88 -8.75
CA GLY A 123 7.15 -11.16 -10.03
C GLY A 123 7.27 -9.65 -9.85
N LYS A 124 6.61 -9.10 -8.83
CA LYS A 124 6.63 -7.67 -8.52
C LYS A 124 8.00 -7.19 -8.04
N GLN A 125 8.68 -7.99 -7.25
CA GLN A 125 10.05 -7.71 -6.82
C GLN A 125 11.01 -7.65 -8.02
N LYS A 126 10.94 -8.61 -8.95
CA LYS A 126 11.72 -8.60 -10.20
C LYS A 126 11.41 -7.40 -11.10
N ALA A 127 10.20 -6.85 -10.97
CA ALA A 127 9.72 -5.70 -11.72
C ALA A 127 10.17 -4.35 -11.11
N THR A 128 10.78 -4.38 -9.92
CA THR A 128 11.23 -3.21 -9.15
C THR A 128 12.74 -3.04 -9.33
N ASN A 129 13.21 -1.83 -9.62
CA ASN A 129 14.64 -1.57 -9.80
C ASN A 129 15.37 -1.57 -8.45
N ILE A 130 14.82 -0.91 -7.44
CA ILE A 130 15.35 -0.89 -6.09
C ILE A 130 14.27 -1.39 -5.13
N TYR A 131 14.47 -2.60 -4.60
CA TYR A 131 13.53 -3.25 -3.69
C TYR A 131 14.01 -3.15 -2.25
N ILE A 132 13.25 -2.44 -1.42
CA ILE A 132 13.56 -2.19 -0.02
C ILE A 132 12.60 -3.00 0.85
N LYS A 133 13.12 -3.92 1.65
CA LYS A 133 12.38 -4.71 2.62
C LYS A 133 12.86 -4.39 4.04
N PRO A 134 12.21 -3.46 4.77
CA PRO A 134 12.55 -3.20 6.17
C PRO A 134 12.27 -4.41 7.06
N ASP A 135 13.10 -4.62 8.09
CA ASP A 135 12.82 -5.65 9.10
C ASP A 135 11.81 -5.15 10.12
N ILE A 136 10.55 -5.25 9.74
CA ILE A 136 9.39 -4.88 10.57
C ILE A 136 8.61 -6.09 11.06
N LYS A 137 9.24 -7.25 11.11
CA LYS A 137 8.61 -8.47 11.62
C LYS A 137 8.09 -8.27 13.04
N GLY A 138 6.85 -8.69 13.25
CA GLY A 138 6.17 -8.57 14.56
C GLY A 138 5.45 -7.24 14.82
N TYR A 139 5.57 -6.26 13.92
CA TYR A 139 4.70 -5.08 13.97
C TYR A 139 3.40 -5.37 13.24
N THR A 140 2.29 -5.01 13.87
CA THR A 140 0.96 -5.16 13.24
C THR A 140 0.54 -3.88 12.54
N VAL A 141 -0.41 -3.97 11.61
CA VAL A 141 -0.97 -2.81 10.89
C VAL A 141 -1.63 -1.76 11.79
N VAL A 142 -1.89 -2.11 13.05
CA VAL A 142 -2.48 -1.21 14.07
C VAL A 142 -1.48 -0.78 15.15
N ALA A 143 -0.19 -1.04 14.98
CA ALA A 143 0.86 -0.67 15.92
C ALA A 143 1.22 0.84 15.82
N PHE A 144 0.24 1.72 15.90
CA PHE A 144 0.42 3.18 15.75
C PHE A 144 1.33 3.80 16.81
N ASP A 145 1.42 3.20 18.00
CA ASP A 145 2.33 3.57 19.08
C ASP A 145 3.80 3.28 18.75
N LYS A 146 4.07 2.42 17.76
CA LYS A 146 5.41 2.01 17.32
C LYS A 146 5.92 2.77 16.08
N GLY A 147 5.23 3.82 15.65
CA GLY A 147 5.55 4.55 14.42
C GLY A 147 7.01 4.97 14.32
N ASN A 148 7.60 5.53 15.38
CA ASN A 148 9.01 5.97 15.38
C ASN A 148 10.01 4.79 15.22
N GLU A 149 9.71 3.65 15.81
CA GLU A 149 10.54 2.44 15.68
C GLU A 149 10.50 1.91 14.24
N ILE A 150 9.31 1.87 13.65
CA ILE A 150 9.09 1.41 12.26
C ILE A 150 9.79 2.36 11.27
N ILE A 151 9.68 3.68 11.47
CA ILE A 151 10.36 4.69 10.65
C ILE A 151 11.89 4.50 10.73
N ALA A 152 12.43 4.27 11.91
CA ALA A 152 13.88 4.05 12.09
C ALA A 152 14.35 2.82 11.31
N LYS A 153 13.61 1.71 11.35
CA LYS A 153 13.93 0.50 10.57
C LYS A 153 13.84 0.72 9.06
N GLY A 154 12.84 1.46 8.61
CA GLY A 154 12.71 1.84 7.20
C GLY A 154 13.89 2.68 6.73
N LYS A 155 14.28 3.68 7.53
CA LYS A 155 15.43 4.55 7.25
C LYS A 155 16.76 3.75 7.22
N GLU A 156 16.99 2.90 8.20
CA GLU A 156 18.18 2.05 8.26
C GLU A 156 18.30 1.21 6.98
N LYS A 157 17.21 0.54 6.60
CA LYS A 157 17.20 -0.30 5.39
C LYS A 157 17.39 0.50 4.10
N ALA A 158 16.78 1.67 3.98
CA ALA A 158 16.92 2.53 2.81
C ALA A 158 18.34 3.04 2.62
N LEU A 159 19.10 3.29 3.70
CA LEU A 159 20.47 3.75 3.63
C LEU A 159 21.43 2.73 3.00
N GLU A 160 21.12 1.44 3.02
CA GLU A 160 21.90 0.41 2.34
C GLU A 160 21.92 0.63 0.82
N PHE A 161 20.85 1.19 0.27
CA PHE A 161 20.63 1.40 -1.17
C PHE A 161 21.01 2.80 -1.67
N ILE A 162 21.48 3.68 -0.78
CA ILE A 162 21.76 5.09 -1.16
C ILE A 162 22.83 5.21 -2.25
N LYS A 163 23.77 4.27 -2.28
CA LYS A 163 24.83 4.22 -3.30
C LYS A 163 24.32 3.76 -4.67
N GLU A 164 23.26 2.96 -4.66
CA GLU A 164 22.61 2.48 -5.89
C GLU A 164 21.73 3.59 -6.51
N LEU A 165 21.26 4.52 -5.67
CA LEU A 165 20.49 5.69 -6.10
C LEU A 165 21.36 6.83 -6.63
N ALA A 166 22.65 6.86 -6.30
CA ALA A 166 23.55 7.96 -6.67
C ALA A 166 23.74 8.19 -8.19
N PRO A 167 23.55 7.21 -9.10
CA PRO A 167 23.62 7.43 -10.56
C PRO A 167 22.39 8.12 -11.14
N TYR A 168 21.28 8.24 -10.40
CA TYR A 168 19.98 8.79 -10.82
C TYR A 168 19.71 10.14 -10.18
#